data_c226abef5016d57c0104bda5f2cb983a
#
_entry.id   c226abef5016d57c0104bda5f2cb983a
#
_cell.length_a   1.000
_cell.length_b   1.000
_cell.length_c   1.000
_cell.angle_alpha   90.00
_cell.angle_beta   90.00
_cell.angle_gamma   90.00
#
_symmetry.space_group_name_H-M   'P 1'
#
loop_
_entity.id
_entity.type
_entity.pdbx_description
1 polymer ?
#
loop_
_entity_poly.entity_id
_entity_poly.type
_entity_poly.pdbx_seq_one_letter_code
_entity_poly.pdbx_strand_id
1 'polypeptide(L)'
;GRTADIVTFKDRKLTAPNFTLIFSDRKGVQAFQIRQKIINELEVAIVPDKDYTKEFEKYIMESIKSMVPKDTKVTLIKEKEIVPPESGKRRFIISEIS
;
A
#
# COMPACT_ATOMS: atom_id res chain seq x y z
N GLY A 1 1.49 3.08 -22.63
CA GLY A 1 0.94 2.15 -21.74
C GLY A 1 0.72 2.68 -20.39
N ARG A 2 -0.14 2.03 -19.75
CA ARG A 2 -0.47 2.35 -18.41
C ARG A 2 -0.12 1.23 -17.55
N THR A 3 0.70 1.48 -16.60
CA THR A 3 1.11 0.45 -15.67
C THR A 3 0.56 0.71 -14.30
N ALA A 4 -0.40 1.60 -14.24
CA ALA A 4 -0.99 1.96 -12.97
C ALA A 4 -1.50 0.73 -12.24
N ASP A 5 -1.41 0.76 -10.92
CA ASP A 5 -1.97 -0.25 -10.04
C ASP A 5 -1.21 -1.57 -10.01
N ILE A 6 0.08 -1.54 -10.37
CA ILE A 6 0.94 -2.72 -10.26
C ILE A 6 2.22 -2.35 -9.53
N VAL A 7 2.55 -3.14 -8.52
CA VAL A 7 3.82 -3.04 -7.81
C VAL A 7 4.72 -4.16 -8.31
N THR A 8 5.91 -3.82 -8.77
CA THR A 8 6.81 -4.77 -9.41
C THR A 8 8.00 -5.10 -8.51
N PHE A 9 8.27 -6.39 -8.35
CA PHE A 9 9.46 -6.88 -7.65
C PHE A 9 10.23 -7.81 -8.59
N LYS A 10 11.40 -8.24 -8.17
CA LYS A 10 12.25 -9.08 -9.01
C LYS A 10 11.58 -10.39 -9.41
N ASP A 11 10.84 -11.00 -8.47
CA ASP A 11 10.28 -12.32 -8.68
C ASP A 11 8.76 -12.33 -8.70
N ARG A 12 8.10 -11.18 -8.58
CA ARG A 12 6.64 -11.15 -8.51
C ARG A 12 6.10 -9.77 -8.79
N LYS A 13 4.81 -9.71 -9.04
CA LYS A 13 4.08 -8.46 -9.18
C LYS A 13 2.84 -8.52 -8.31
N LEU A 14 2.47 -7.40 -7.73
CA LEU A 14 1.28 -7.31 -6.90
C LEU A 14 0.34 -6.25 -7.47
N THR A 15 -0.94 -6.48 -7.32
CA THR A 15 -1.96 -5.57 -7.85
C THR A 15 -2.81 -5.02 -6.71
N ALA A 16 -3.69 -4.08 -7.03
CA ALA A 16 -4.53 -3.46 -6.01
C ALA A 16 -5.30 -4.47 -5.15
N PRO A 17 -5.94 -5.50 -5.71
CA PRO A 17 -6.65 -6.47 -4.87
C PRO A 17 -5.80 -7.13 -3.80
N ASN A 18 -4.51 -7.31 -4.05
CA ASN A 18 -3.64 -7.89 -3.04
C ASN A 18 -3.60 -7.05 -1.78
N PHE A 19 -3.68 -5.74 -1.94
CA PHE A 19 -3.61 -4.81 -0.81
C PHE A 19 -5.00 -4.50 -0.26
N THR A 20 -6.01 -4.36 -1.10
CA THR A 20 -7.34 -4.01 -0.63
C THR A 20 -7.91 -5.07 0.29
N LEU A 21 -7.56 -6.34 0.08
CA LEU A 21 -8.03 -7.42 0.95
C LEU A 21 -7.56 -7.24 2.39
N ILE A 22 -6.37 -6.67 2.58
CA ILE A 22 -5.85 -6.44 3.93
C ILE A 22 -6.75 -5.47 4.68
N PHE A 23 -7.20 -4.44 3.99
CA PHE A 23 -7.94 -3.36 4.63
C PHE A 23 -9.45 -3.60 4.68
N SER A 24 -9.96 -4.45 3.81
CA SER A 24 -11.39 -4.70 3.75
C SER A 24 -11.89 -5.61 4.86
N ASP A 25 -11.00 -6.42 5.44
CA ASP A 25 -11.38 -7.34 6.51
C ASP A 25 -11.57 -6.65 7.85
N ARG A 26 -11.05 -5.45 7.99
CA ARG A 26 -11.04 -4.77 9.29
C ARG A 26 -11.35 -3.29 9.14
N LYS A 27 -11.86 -2.72 10.21
CA LYS A 27 -12.06 -1.28 10.28
C LYS A 27 -10.85 -0.66 10.95
N GLY A 28 -10.58 0.60 10.64
CA GLY A 28 -9.47 1.30 11.27
C GLY A 28 -8.69 2.19 10.31
N VAL A 29 -8.87 2.00 9.00
CA VAL A 29 -8.18 2.79 8.00
C VAL A 29 -9.20 3.32 7.02
N GLN A 30 -9.26 4.65 6.87
CA GLN A 30 -10.19 5.29 5.94
C GLN A 30 -9.73 5.17 4.50
N ALA A 31 -8.42 5.24 4.29
CA ALA A 31 -7.86 5.19 2.96
C ALA A 31 -6.42 4.72 3.04
N PHE A 32 -5.92 4.19 1.95
CA PHE A 32 -4.53 3.78 1.89
C PHE A 32 -4.00 4.00 0.48
N GLN A 33 -2.67 4.05 0.38
CA GLN A 33 -2.00 4.16 -0.90
C GLN A 33 -0.66 3.47 -0.82
N ILE A 34 -0.36 2.66 -1.81
CA ILE A 34 0.91 1.94 -1.90
C ILE A 34 1.79 2.70 -2.89
N ARG A 35 3.00 3.04 -2.47
CA ARG A 35 3.93 3.81 -3.31
C ARG A 35 5.21 3.02 -3.46
N GLN A 36 5.70 2.95 -4.69
CA GLN A 36 6.95 2.27 -4.99
C GLN A 36 7.81 3.15 -5.89
N LYS A 37 8.97 3.56 -5.39
CA LYS A 37 9.91 4.34 -6.17
C LYS A 37 11.08 3.49 -6.64
N ILE A 38 11.45 2.50 -5.84
CA ILE A 38 12.56 1.61 -6.13
C ILE A 38 12.05 0.18 -6.01
N ILE A 39 12.66 -0.72 -6.77
CA ILE A 39 12.15 -2.08 -6.89
C ILE A 39 12.15 -2.85 -5.57
N ASN A 40 13.09 -2.55 -4.68
CA ASN A 40 13.17 -3.27 -3.39
C ASN A 40 12.66 -2.44 -2.21
N GLU A 41 11.85 -1.42 -2.46
CA GLU A 41 11.25 -0.64 -1.41
C GLU A 41 9.77 -0.47 -1.66
N LEU A 42 9.02 -0.39 -0.57
CA LEU A 42 7.57 -0.20 -0.65
C LEU A 42 7.14 0.73 0.48
N GLU A 43 6.39 1.75 0.14
CA GLU A 43 5.86 2.68 1.11
C GLU A 43 4.35 2.49 1.19
N VAL A 44 3.84 2.33 2.40
CA VAL A 44 2.41 2.14 2.64
C VAL A 44 1.91 3.35 3.39
N ALA A 45 1.12 4.19 2.72
CA ALA A 45 0.52 5.35 3.35
C ALA A 45 -0.91 5.01 3.75
N ILE A 46 -1.27 5.31 4.99
CA ILE A 46 -2.62 5.03 5.47
C ILE A 46 -3.19 6.27 6.14
N VAL A 47 -4.50 6.37 6.12
CA VAL A 47 -5.24 7.39 6.86
C VAL A 47 -5.99 6.65 7.97
N PRO A 48 -5.45 6.63 9.18
CA PRO A 48 -6.11 5.89 10.27
C PRO A 48 -7.37 6.62 10.72
N ASP A 49 -8.36 5.86 11.15
CA ASP A 49 -9.56 6.43 11.73
C ASP A 49 -9.62 6.10 13.22
N LYS A 50 -10.76 6.39 13.85
CA LYS A 50 -10.90 6.20 15.30
C LYS A 50 -10.78 4.74 15.74
N ASP A 51 -10.98 3.81 14.84
CA ASP A 51 -10.91 2.38 15.15
C ASP A 51 -9.53 1.78 14.92
N TYR A 52 -8.57 2.60 14.53
CA TYR A 52 -7.22 2.13 14.26
C TYR A 52 -6.53 1.70 15.56
N THR A 53 -5.87 0.55 15.52
CA THR A 53 -5.16 0.02 16.68
C THR A 53 -3.77 -0.43 16.31
N LYS A 54 -2.92 -0.62 17.30
CA LYS A 54 -1.57 -1.13 17.06
C LYS A 54 -1.62 -2.57 16.57
N GLU A 55 -2.64 -3.32 16.96
CA GLU A 55 -2.81 -4.67 16.45
C GLU A 55 -3.07 -4.67 14.95
N PHE A 56 -3.90 -3.73 14.49
CA PHE A 56 -4.16 -3.60 13.08
C PHE A 56 -2.91 -3.17 12.33
N GLU A 57 -2.15 -2.25 12.91
CA GLU A 57 -0.89 -1.82 12.32
C GLU A 57 0.04 -3.01 12.11
N LYS A 58 0.17 -3.85 13.12
CA LYS A 58 1.00 -5.04 13.04
C LYS A 58 0.47 -5.99 11.97
N TYR A 59 -0.83 -6.16 11.91
CA TYR A 59 -1.45 -7.01 10.91
C TYR A 59 -1.14 -6.53 9.49
N ILE A 60 -1.24 -5.22 9.28
CA ILE A 60 -0.94 -4.62 7.98
C ILE A 60 0.51 -4.91 7.59
N MET A 61 1.43 -4.63 8.50
CA MET A 61 2.85 -4.83 8.21
C MET A 61 3.18 -6.28 7.96
N GLU A 62 2.66 -7.19 8.77
CA GLU A 62 2.93 -8.61 8.58
C GLU A 62 2.33 -9.13 7.29
N SER A 63 1.13 -8.68 6.96
CA SER A 63 0.48 -9.11 5.73
C SER A 63 1.28 -8.66 4.51
N ILE A 64 1.72 -7.40 4.51
CA ILE A 64 2.47 -6.88 3.39
C ILE A 64 3.84 -7.56 3.28
N LYS A 65 4.51 -7.73 4.41
CA LYS A 65 5.82 -8.38 4.40
C LYS A 65 5.74 -9.82 3.90
N SER A 66 4.60 -10.49 4.11
CA SER A 66 4.45 -11.84 3.62
C SER A 66 4.24 -11.91 2.11
N MET A 67 3.84 -10.80 1.50
CA MET A 67 3.59 -10.75 0.06
C MET A 67 4.78 -10.31 -0.75
N VAL A 68 5.74 -9.64 -0.12
CA VAL A 68 6.89 -9.07 -0.83
C VAL A 68 8.13 -9.90 -0.60
N PRO A 69 9.17 -9.76 -1.45
CA PRO A 69 10.42 -10.47 -1.21
C PRO A 69 11.05 -10.10 0.13
N LYS A 70 11.84 -11.00 0.69
CA LYS A 70 12.43 -10.82 2.01
C LYS A 70 13.30 -9.59 2.13
N ASP A 71 13.95 -9.20 1.04
CA ASP A 71 14.86 -8.06 1.07
C ASP A 71 14.16 -6.74 0.77
N THR A 72 12.85 -6.74 0.72
CA THR A 72 12.09 -5.53 0.46
C THR A 72 11.95 -4.71 1.74
N LYS A 73 12.24 -3.42 1.63
CA LYS A 73 12.05 -2.50 2.74
C LYS A 73 10.62 -1.96 2.69
N VAL A 74 9.88 -2.19 3.74
CA VAL A 74 8.49 -1.74 3.83
C VAL A 74 8.40 -0.66 4.90
N THR A 75 7.86 0.50 4.52
CA THR A 75 7.68 1.63 5.43
C THR A 75 6.21 1.97 5.53
N LEU A 76 5.71 2.13 6.75
CA LEU A 76 4.34 2.52 6.99
C LEU A 76 4.30 3.99 7.37
N ILE A 77 3.45 4.77 6.70
CA ILE A 77 3.31 6.19 6.93
C ILE A 77 1.86 6.49 7.25
N LYS A 78 1.62 7.27 8.31
CA LYS A 78 0.29 7.71 8.68
C LYS A 78 0.07 9.12 8.18
N GLU A 79 -1.00 9.33 7.45
CA GLU A 79 -1.32 10.64 6.89
C GLU A 79 -2.72 11.05 7.29
N LYS A 80 -2.99 12.35 7.26
CA LYS A 80 -4.31 12.87 7.60
C LYS A 80 -5.29 12.64 6.47
N GLU A 81 -4.79 12.70 5.24
CA GLU A 81 -5.60 12.40 4.08
C GLU A 81 -4.69 12.04 2.91
N ILE A 82 -5.27 11.35 1.95
CA ILE A 82 -4.56 11.01 0.72
C ILE A 82 -5.21 11.82 -0.39
N VAL A 83 -4.42 12.74 -0.94
CA VAL A 83 -4.90 13.64 -1.98
C VAL A 83 -4.95 12.90 -3.31
N PRO A 84 -6.10 12.89 -4.00
CA PRO A 84 -6.18 12.23 -5.31
C PRO A 84 -5.36 12.99 -6.33
N PRO A 85 -4.90 12.32 -7.39
CA PRO A 85 -4.16 12.99 -8.46
C PRO A 85 -5.08 13.95 -9.21
N GLU A 86 -4.46 14.80 -10.06
CA GLU A 86 -5.19 15.80 -10.80
C GLU A 86 -6.36 15.25 -11.60
N SER A 87 -6.25 14.01 -12.04
CA SER A 87 -7.33 13.38 -12.80
C SER A 87 -8.58 13.13 -11.97
N GLY A 88 -8.49 13.30 -10.66
CA GLY A 88 -9.61 13.08 -9.77
C GLY A 88 -9.88 11.62 -9.45
N LYS A 89 -9.14 10.72 -10.04
CA LYS A 89 -9.32 9.30 -9.78
C LYS A 89 -8.44 8.85 -8.63
N ARG A 90 -9.02 8.09 -7.70
CA ARG A 90 -8.25 7.51 -6.63
C ARG A 90 -7.37 6.40 -7.15
N ARG A 91 -6.13 6.38 -6.70
CA ARG A 91 -5.22 5.31 -7.01
C ARG A 91 -4.76 4.67 -5.73
N PHE A 92 -4.90 3.35 -5.65
CA PHE A 92 -4.41 2.61 -4.51
C PHE A 92 -2.92 2.33 -4.63
N ILE A 93 -2.39 2.34 -5.84
CA ILE A 93 -0.99 2.05 -6.09
C ILE A 93 -0.40 3.12 -6.99
N ILE A 94 0.74 3.65 -6.57
CA ILE A 94 1.54 4.56 -7.39
C ILE A 94 2.92 3.94 -7.49
N SER A 95 3.31 3.55 -8.70
CA SER A 95 4.61 2.94 -8.92
C SER A 95 5.37 3.72 -9.98
N GLU A 96 6.64 4.02 -9.67
CA GLU A 96 7.53 4.68 -10.61
C GLU A 96 8.41 3.68 -11.34
N ILE A 97 8.21 2.41 -11.07
CA ILE A 97 8.92 1.33 -11.75
C ILE A 97 8.17 1.00 -13.02
N SER A 98 8.83 1.04 -14.15
CA SER A 98 8.19 0.72 -15.43
C SER A 98 8.61 -0.65 -15.93
#